data_4beaf0d3ed8d54e2f1ada48966824434
#
_entry.id   4beaf0d3ed8d54e2f1ada48966824434
#
_cell.length_a   1.000
_cell.length_b   1.000
_cell.length_c   1.000
_cell.angle_alpha   90.00
_cell.angle_beta   90.00
_cell.angle_gamma   90.00
#
_symmetry.space_group_name_H-M   'P 1'
#
loop_
_entity.id
_entity.type
_entity.pdbx_description
1 polymer ?
#
loop_
_entity_poly.entity_id
_entity_poly.type
_entity_poly.pdbx_seq_one_letter_code
_entity_poly.pdbx_strand_id
1 'polypeptide(L)'
;MISVITYKTAVNINSQEKRSGMVRGLYTAYTGLVNQQKRLDVVSNNLANATTTGFKKEGVTTQSFDSVYGIKIKDATVGYMNQNIGSMSLGAKIGETYRSWDQGSLRNTDSNYDFALSGKGFFSISFTNKAGETSTLYTRDGSFQMNQEGYLVTKDGDYVLGESGDPILLPTDASQLSVDSTGAIYADGQYVDTFGIVDFEDYDYIEAYGENLYRAVDGAVTKDSDAVVNQGYICLLYTSDAADDK
;
A
#
# COMPACT_ATOMS: atom_id res chain seq x y z
N MET A 1 -4.59 -69.45 -9.58
CA MET A 1 -5.50 -68.41 -9.02
C MET A 1 -4.81 -67.41 -8.09
N ILE A 2 -3.64 -67.66 -7.55
CA ILE A 2 -2.88 -66.76 -6.64
C ILE A 2 -2.18 -65.64 -7.38
N SER A 3 -1.73 -65.84 -8.66
CA SER A 3 -0.99 -64.84 -9.46
C SER A 3 -1.81 -63.62 -9.88
N VAL A 4 -3.13 -63.75 -10.09
CA VAL A 4 -4.02 -62.70 -10.55
C VAL A 4 -4.42 -61.74 -9.40
N ILE A 5 -4.50 -62.24 -8.19
CA ILE A 5 -4.84 -61.45 -7.00
C ILE A 5 -3.67 -60.52 -6.64
N THR A 6 -2.44 -61.00 -6.73
CA THR A 6 -1.23 -60.22 -6.42
C THR A 6 -1.04 -59.08 -7.44
N TYR A 7 -1.34 -59.32 -8.71
CA TYR A 7 -1.24 -58.31 -9.76
C TYR A 7 -2.30 -57.19 -9.63
N LYS A 8 -3.54 -57.55 -9.27
CA LYS A 8 -4.61 -56.57 -9.02
C LYS A 8 -4.32 -55.69 -7.79
N THR A 9 -3.72 -56.25 -6.75
CA THR A 9 -3.37 -55.52 -5.55
C THR A 9 -2.20 -54.54 -5.80
N ALA A 10 -1.18 -54.97 -6.56
CA ALA A 10 -0.05 -54.12 -6.93
C ALA A 10 -0.46 -52.97 -7.90
N VAL A 11 -1.35 -53.24 -8.84
CA VAL A 11 -1.88 -52.20 -9.73
C VAL A 11 -2.74 -51.17 -8.97
N ASN A 12 -3.49 -51.62 -7.95
CA ASN A 12 -4.33 -50.72 -7.15
C ASN A 12 -3.49 -49.85 -6.19
N ILE A 13 -2.39 -50.34 -5.64
CA ILE A 13 -1.45 -49.57 -4.82
C ILE A 13 -0.76 -48.51 -5.67
N ASN A 14 -0.26 -48.84 -6.86
CA ASN A 14 0.35 -47.85 -7.78
C ASN A 14 -0.63 -46.80 -8.24
N SER A 15 -1.90 -47.13 -8.44
CA SER A 15 -2.92 -46.14 -8.81
C SER A 15 -3.26 -45.17 -7.70
N GLN A 16 -3.21 -45.60 -6.43
CA GLN A 16 -3.44 -44.74 -5.26
C GLN A 16 -2.27 -43.79 -5.00
N GLU A 17 -1.02 -44.24 -5.14
CA GLU A 17 0.16 -43.38 -5.02
C GLU A 17 0.23 -42.33 -6.12
N LYS A 18 -0.08 -42.69 -7.37
CA LYS A 18 -0.20 -41.72 -8.48
C LYS A 18 -1.29 -40.68 -8.22
N ARG A 19 -2.44 -41.07 -7.67
CA ARG A 19 -3.54 -40.16 -7.34
C ARG A 19 -3.16 -39.17 -6.23
N SER A 20 -2.47 -39.61 -5.18
CA SER A 20 -2.06 -38.70 -4.11
C SER A 20 -1.01 -37.67 -4.55
N GLY A 21 -0.07 -38.05 -5.42
CA GLY A 21 0.91 -37.15 -6.01
C GLY A 21 0.27 -36.13 -6.96
N MET A 22 -0.72 -36.55 -7.73
CA MET A 22 -1.45 -35.68 -8.65
C MET A 22 -2.29 -34.63 -7.90
N VAL A 23 -2.95 -35.01 -6.80
CA VAL A 23 -3.74 -34.10 -5.98
C VAL A 23 -2.85 -33.03 -5.33
N ARG A 24 -1.66 -33.41 -4.85
CA ARG A 24 -0.69 -32.45 -4.26
C ARG A 24 -0.22 -31.44 -5.30
N GLY A 25 0.16 -31.92 -6.51
CA GLY A 25 0.57 -31.04 -7.60
C GLY A 25 -0.54 -30.09 -8.03
N LEU A 26 -1.79 -30.57 -8.09
CA LEU A 26 -2.96 -29.74 -8.39
C LEU A 26 -3.17 -28.66 -7.31
N TYR A 27 -3.03 -29.01 -6.03
CA TYR A 27 -3.16 -28.06 -4.94
C TYR A 27 -2.06 -26.99 -4.98
N THR A 28 -0.80 -27.40 -5.22
CA THR A 28 0.32 -26.45 -5.39
C THR A 28 0.11 -25.52 -6.59
N ALA A 29 -0.38 -26.05 -7.71
CA ALA A 29 -0.72 -25.25 -8.88
C ALA A 29 -1.88 -24.28 -8.59
N TYR A 30 -2.91 -24.72 -7.89
CA TYR A 30 -4.04 -23.88 -7.50
C TYR A 30 -3.60 -22.73 -6.58
N THR A 31 -2.83 -23.02 -5.53
CA THR A 31 -2.34 -21.98 -4.61
C THR A 31 -1.41 -20.98 -5.33
N GLY A 32 -0.58 -21.45 -6.27
CA GLY A 32 0.23 -20.61 -7.12
C GLY A 32 -0.63 -19.69 -8.00
N LEU A 33 -1.70 -20.22 -8.61
CA LEU A 33 -2.62 -19.43 -9.44
C LEU A 33 -3.33 -18.36 -8.62
N VAL A 34 -3.87 -18.70 -7.45
CA VAL A 34 -4.51 -17.73 -6.54
C VAL A 34 -3.54 -16.63 -6.12
N ASN A 35 -2.28 -17.00 -5.82
CA ASN A 35 -1.25 -16.03 -5.49
C ASN A 35 -0.96 -15.06 -6.66
N GLN A 36 -0.83 -15.58 -7.89
CA GLN A 36 -0.63 -14.72 -9.05
C GLN A 36 -1.85 -13.83 -9.34
N GLN A 37 -3.07 -14.33 -9.13
CA GLN A 37 -4.27 -13.52 -9.25
C GLN A 37 -4.25 -12.34 -8.28
N LYS A 38 -3.93 -12.58 -7.01
CA LYS A 38 -3.83 -11.51 -6.01
C LYS A 38 -2.72 -10.49 -6.32
N ARG A 39 -1.58 -10.94 -6.86
CA ARG A 39 -0.54 -10.02 -7.34
C ARG A 39 -1.05 -9.15 -8.49
N LEU A 40 -1.79 -9.73 -9.43
CA LEU A 40 -2.41 -8.98 -10.52
C LEU A 40 -3.44 -7.97 -10.00
N ASP A 41 -4.23 -8.33 -8.99
CA ASP A 41 -5.18 -7.41 -8.35
C ASP A 41 -4.46 -6.15 -7.81
N VAL A 42 -3.33 -6.35 -7.11
CA VAL A 42 -2.53 -5.23 -6.55
C VAL A 42 -1.87 -4.40 -7.67
N VAL A 43 -1.31 -5.04 -8.70
CA VAL A 43 -0.73 -4.31 -9.84
C VAL A 43 -1.80 -3.51 -10.58
N SER A 44 -2.99 -4.09 -10.77
CA SER A 44 -4.12 -3.41 -11.40
C SER A 44 -4.59 -2.21 -10.59
N ASN A 45 -4.62 -2.32 -9.25
CA ASN A 45 -4.93 -1.20 -8.36
C ASN A 45 -3.88 -0.08 -8.50
N ASN A 46 -2.59 -0.41 -8.45
CA ASN A 46 -1.52 0.57 -8.64
C ASN A 46 -1.63 1.25 -10.02
N LEU A 47 -1.95 0.50 -11.06
CA LEU A 47 -2.11 1.04 -12.42
C LEU A 47 -3.33 1.96 -12.51
N ALA A 48 -4.45 1.58 -11.92
CA ALA A 48 -5.66 2.43 -11.87
C ALA A 48 -5.39 3.76 -11.16
N ASN A 49 -4.52 3.75 -10.14
CA ASN A 49 -4.15 4.92 -9.35
C ASN A 49 -2.83 5.60 -9.79
N ALA A 50 -2.28 5.22 -10.96
CA ALA A 50 -1.02 5.81 -11.45
C ALA A 50 -1.11 7.32 -11.70
N THR A 51 -2.30 7.83 -12.01
CA THR A 51 -2.58 9.26 -12.21
C THR A 51 -3.21 9.94 -11.00
N THR A 52 -3.49 9.19 -9.94
CA THR A 52 -4.06 9.73 -8.70
C THR A 52 -2.98 10.43 -7.90
N THR A 53 -3.22 11.69 -7.53
CA THR A 53 -2.29 12.51 -6.76
C THR A 53 -2.15 11.98 -5.33
N GLY A 54 -0.92 11.95 -4.82
CA GLY A 54 -0.64 11.52 -3.44
C GLY A 54 -0.76 10.03 -3.17
N PHE A 55 -1.18 9.20 -4.13
CA PHE A 55 -1.28 7.76 -3.97
C PHE A 55 0.10 7.11 -3.76
N LYS A 56 0.17 6.12 -2.89
CA LYS A 56 1.39 5.36 -2.59
C LYS A 56 1.26 3.90 -3.04
N LYS A 57 2.28 3.42 -3.75
CA LYS A 57 2.33 2.06 -4.33
C LYS A 57 2.16 0.99 -3.26
N GLU A 58 1.28 0.04 -3.52
CA GLU A 58 1.17 -1.18 -2.72
C GLU A 58 1.95 -2.32 -3.36
N GLY A 59 2.57 -3.13 -2.53
CA GLY A 59 3.27 -4.33 -2.92
C GLY A 59 2.82 -5.53 -2.11
N VAL A 60 3.08 -6.72 -2.64
CA VAL A 60 2.72 -8.00 -2.00
C VAL A 60 3.92 -8.92 -1.98
N THR A 61 4.23 -9.44 -0.80
CA THR A 61 5.24 -10.50 -0.66
C THR A 61 4.61 -11.88 -0.83
N THR A 62 5.37 -12.80 -1.37
CA THR A 62 4.96 -14.20 -1.51
C THR A 62 5.75 -15.03 -0.52
N GLN A 63 5.04 -15.83 0.28
CA GLN A 63 5.63 -16.74 1.25
C GLN A 63 5.25 -18.19 0.91
N SER A 64 6.19 -19.11 1.04
CA SER A 64 5.87 -20.54 0.97
C SER A 64 5.04 -20.97 2.18
N PHE A 65 4.17 -21.96 2.01
CA PHE A 65 3.58 -22.64 3.17
C PHE A 65 4.65 -23.30 4.01
N ASP A 66 4.34 -23.49 5.28
CA ASP A 66 5.22 -24.19 6.20
C ASP A 66 5.55 -25.59 5.65
N SER A 67 6.81 -25.98 5.81
CA SER A 67 7.26 -27.27 5.33
C SER A 67 6.71 -28.39 6.18
N VAL A 68 6.15 -29.40 5.52
CA VAL A 68 5.61 -30.62 6.17
C VAL A 68 6.57 -31.75 5.91
N TYR A 69 6.81 -32.56 6.94
CA TYR A 69 7.63 -33.77 6.80
C TYR A 69 6.91 -34.83 5.98
N GLY A 70 7.54 -35.28 4.90
CA GLY A 70 7.10 -36.42 4.13
C GLY A 70 7.59 -37.70 4.77
N ILE A 71 6.65 -38.61 5.09
CA ILE A 71 6.95 -39.91 5.65
C ILE A 71 6.57 -40.97 4.64
N LYS A 72 7.49 -41.90 4.35
CA LYS A 72 7.21 -43.08 3.56
C LYS A 72 6.57 -44.13 4.46
N ILE A 73 5.29 -44.41 4.22
CA ILE A 73 4.53 -45.42 4.95
C ILE A 73 4.57 -46.69 4.14
N LYS A 74 5.02 -47.80 4.74
CA LYS A 74 5.19 -49.14 4.14
C LYS A 74 6.18 -49.19 2.95
N ASP A 75 7.42 -49.45 3.28
CA ASP A 75 8.36 -50.07 2.34
C ASP A 75 8.38 -51.59 2.60
N ALA A 76 8.11 -52.37 1.55
CA ALA A 76 8.14 -53.83 1.65
C ALA A 76 9.57 -54.40 1.84
N THR A 77 10.57 -53.54 1.67
CA THR A 77 12.00 -53.95 1.75
C THR A 77 12.64 -53.65 3.09
N VAL A 78 12.01 -52.82 3.94
CA VAL A 78 12.52 -52.47 5.26
C VAL A 78 11.41 -52.69 6.31
N GLY A 79 11.68 -53.52 7.30
CA GLY A 79 10.69 -53.85 8.33
C GLY A 79 10.27 -52.62 9.15
N TYR A 80 9.00 -52.39 9.24
CA TYR A 80 8.22 -51.52 10.14
C TYR A 80 8.77 -50.14 10.56
N MET A 81 9.79 -49.59 9.93
CA MET A 81 10.29 -48.23 10.21
C MET A 81 9.80 -47.22 9.16
N ASN A 82 9.05 -46.22 9.61
CA ASN A 82 8.71 -45.04 8.80
C ASN A 82 9.98 -44.29 8.45
N GLN A 83 10.35 -44.22 7.18
CA GLN A 83 11.47 -43.41 6.72
C GLN A 83 11.01 -41.98 6.44
N ASN A 84 11.73 -41.02 7.03
CA ASN A 84 11.56 -39.63 6.67
C ASN A 84 12.14 -39.37 5.26
N ILE A 85 11.33 -38.86 4.34
CA ILE A 85 11.71 -38.60 2.94
C ILE A 85 12.25 -37.16 2.80
N GLY A 86 12.13 -36.34 3.84
CA GLY A 86 12.49 -34.92 3.84
C GLY A 86 11.28 -34.02 4.08
N SER A 87 11.50 -32.71 4.00
CA SER A 87 10.46 -31.71 4.12
C SER A 87 10.00 -31.23 2.74
N MET A 88 8.71 -30.94 2.59
CA MET A 88 8.13 -30.37 1.38
C MET A 88 7.21 -29.22 1.73
N SER A 89 7.18 -28.16 0.89
CA SER A 89 6.17 -27.10 0.95
C SER A 89 5.02 -27.43 0.00
N LEU A 90 3.79 -27.17 0.42
CA LEU A 90 2.57 -27.50 -0.34
C LEU A 90 2.09 -26.34 -1.22
N GLY A 91 2.91 -25.34 -1.46
CA GLY A 91 2.59 -24.22 -2.31
C GLY A 91 3.01 -22.87 -1.74
N ALA A 92 2.41 -21.82 -2.24
CA ALA A 92 2.69 -20.44 -1.85
C ALA A 92 1.42 -19.71 -1.42
N LYS A 93 1.56 -18.81 -0.46
CA LYS A 93 0.53 -17.90 0.00
C LYS A 93 1.03 -16.46 -0.09
N ILE A 94 0.12 -15.51 -0.05
CA ILE A 94 0.47 -14.11 0.21
C ILE A 94 0.99 -14.03 1.64
N GLY A 95 2.16 -13.46 1.82
CA GLY A 95 2.76 -13.18 3.12
C GLY A 95 2.18 -11.89 3.69
N GLU A 96 2.72 -10.77 3.23
CA GLU A 96 2.37 -9.44 3.71
C GLU A 96 2.09 -8.52 2.54
N THR A 97 1.20 -7.57 2.74
CA THR A 97 1.04 -6.41 1.87
C THR A 97 1.78 -5.26 2.52
N TYR A 98 2.57 -4.55 1.74
CA TYR A 98 3.32 -3.38 2.22
C TYR A 98 3.05 -2.19 1.32
N ARG A 99 3.23 -1.00 1.86
CA ARG A 99 3.13 0.25 1.10
C ARG A 99 4.52 0.88 0.98
N SER A 100 4.91 1.26 -0.25
CA SER A 100 6.13 2.01 -0.48
C SER A 100 5.87 3.49 -0.23
N TRP A 101 6.67 4.07 0.65
CA TRP A 101 6.62 5.49 0.99
C TRP A 101 7.58 6.35 0.14
N ASP A 102 8.18 5.76 -0.88
CA ASP A 102 9.12 6.44 -1.76
C ASP A 102 8.52 7.69 -2.40
N GLN A 103 9.39 8.66 -2.69
CA GLN A 103 9.00 9.90 -3.34
C GLN A 103 8.59 9.62 -4.78
N GLY A 104 7.38 10.04 -5.14
CA GLY A 104 6.90 10.00 -6.52
C GLY A 104 7.49 11.12 -7.39
N SER A 105 7.22 11.06 -8.69
CA SER A 105 7.62 12.11 -9.62
C SER A 105 6.75 13.36 -9.43
N LEU A 106 7.40 14.53 -9.44
CA LEU A 106 6.74 15.81 -9.39
C LEU A 106 6.38 16.24 -10.83
N ARG A 107 5.10 16.62 -11.03
CA ARG A 107 4.59 17.14 -12.29
C ARG A 107 4.11 18.58 -12.09
N ASN A 108 4.57 19.49 -12.93
CA ASN A 108 4.10 20.85 -12.94
C ASN A 108 2.65 20.92 -13.44
N THR A 109 1.81 21.75 -12.79
CA THR A 109 0.39 21.96 -13.12
C THR A 109 0.04 23.40 -13.39
N ASP A 110 0.97 24.34 -13.13
CA ASP A 110 0.75 25.79 -13.23
C ASP A 110 -0.43 26.34 -12.39
N SER A 111 -0.98 25.52 -11.49
CA SER A 111 -2.06 25.92 -10.57
C SER A 111 -1.48 26.48 -9.28
N ASN A 112 -1.99 27.62 -8.83
CA ASN A 112 -1.54 28.27 -7.58
C ASN A 112 -1.95 27.49 -6.32
N TYR A 113 -2.94 26.56 -6.42
CA TYR A 113 -3.48 25.78 -5.31
C TYR A 113 -3.00 24.32 -5.31
N ASP A 114 -2.11 23.96 -6.23
CA ASP A 114 -1.47 22.66 -6.26
C ASP A 114 -0.12 22.72 -5.52
N PHE A 115 0.05 21.85 -4.54
CA PHE A 115 1.26 21.78 -3.70
C PHE A 115 1.79 20.36 -3.66
N ALA A 116 3.09 20.20 -3.75
CA ALA A 116 3.72 18.90 -3.61
C ALA A 116 4.79 18.92 -2.54
N LEU A 117 4.81 17.90 -1.71
CA LEU A 117 5.87 17.67 -0.74
C LEU A 117 7.04 16.92 -1.39
N SER A 118 8.22 17.48 -1.27
CA SER A 118 9.49 16.84 -1.60
C SER A 118 10.18 16.45 -0.31
N GLY A 119 10.25 15.15 -0.04
CA GLY A 119 10.73 14.61 1.23
C GLY A 119 9.68 13.78 1.96
N LYS A 120 9.93 13.52 3.24
CA LYS A 120 9.03 12.78 4.13
C LYS A 120 8.11 13.75 4.85
N GLY A 121 6.80 13.45 4.94
CA GLY A 121 5.82 14.27 5.63
C GLY A 121 4.44 14.18 4.95
N PHE A 122 3.42 14.68 5.60
CA PHE A 122 2.03 14.68 5.16
C PHE A 122 1.39 16.01 5.50
N PHE A 123 0.47 16.46 4.67
CA PHE A 123 -0.42 17.56 5.02
C PHE A 123 -1.45 17.07 6.02
N SER A 124 -1.71 17.87 7.05
CA SER A 124 -2.76 17.61 8.03
C SER A 124 -4.08 18.17 7.52
N ILE A 125 -5.14 17.37 7.58
CA ILE A 125 -6.49 17.78 7.19
C ILE A 125 -7.50 17.48 8.30
N SER A 126 -8.53 18.28 8.38
CA SER A 126 -9.68 18.08 9.26
C SER A 126 -10.78 17.38 8.49
N PHE A 127 -10.94 16.09 8.73
CA PHE A 127 -12.00 15.27 8.15
C PHE A 127 -13.20 15.22 9.07
N THR A 128 -14.39 15.49 8.53
CA THR A 128 -15.63 15.37 9.27
C THR A 128 -16.44 14.19 8.74
N ASN A 129 -16.68 13.20 9.58
CA ASN A 129 -17.45 12.03 9.19
C ASN A 129 -18.95 12.37 9.07
N LYS A 130 -19.75 11.45 8.51
CA LYS A 130 -21.21 11.62 8.35
C LYS A 130 -21.95 11.76 9.70
N ALA A 131 -21.35 11.39 10.80
CA ALA A 131 -21.89 11.54 12.15
C ALA A 131 -21.61 12.92 12.76
N GLY A 132 -20.81 13.75 12.09
CA GLY A 132 -20.40 15.08 12.58
C GLY A 132 -19.16 15.05 13.48
N GLU A 133 -18.48 13.93 13.61
CA GLU A 133 -17.23 13.84 14.35
C GLU A 133 -16.07 14.29 13.48
N THR A 134 -15.26 15.19 13.98
CA THR A 134 -14.04 15.67 13.32
C THR A 134 -12.82 14.86 13.79
N SER A 135 -12.00 14.46 12.84
CA SER A 135 -10.72 13.78 13.11
C SER A 135 -9.64 14.34 12.21
N THR A 136 -8.42 14.38 12.75
CA THR A 136 -7.25 14.77 11.93
C THR A 136 -6.82 13.57 11.12
N LEU A 137 -6.80 13.73 9.79
CA LEU A 137 -6.24 12.78 8.85
C LEU A 137 -5.04 13.41 8.15
N TYR A 138 -4.28 12.59 7.47
CA TYR A 138 -3.05 12.97 6.82
C TYR A 138 -3.11 12.61 5.34
N THR A 139 -2.57 13.47 4.47
CA THR A 139 -2.58 13.23 3.03
C THR A 139 -1.26 13.65 2.38
N ARG A 140 -0.94 13.01 1.26
CA ARG A 140 0.11 13.45 0.33
C ARG A 140 -0.48 14.12 -0.92
N ASP A 141 -1.81 14.16 -1.04
CA ASP A 141 -2.47 14.93 -2.09
C ASP A 141 -2.45 16.41 -1.72
N GLY A 142 -1.81 17.20 -2.53
CA GLY A 142 -1.74 18.66 -2.39
C GLY A 142 -2.58 19.38 -3.42
N SER A 143 -3.52 18.72 -4.08
CA SER A 143 -4.45 19.38 -5.01
C SER A 143 -5.61 19.99 -4.23
N PHE A 144 -5.36 21.19 -3.71
CA PHE A 144 -6.34 21.91 -2.89
C PHE A 144 -7.17 22.88 -3.70
N GLN A 145 -8.21 23.41 -3.08
CA GLN A 145 -9.10 24.42 -3.63
C GLN A 145 -9.49 25.42 -2.55
N MET A 146 -9.83 26.64 -2.93
CA MET A 146 -10.39 27.61 -2.01
C MET A 146 -11.92 27.56 -2.10
N ASN A 147 -12.58 27.43 -0.96
CA ASN A 147 -14.05 27.50 -0.89
C ASN A 147 -14.55 28.96 -0.92
N GLN A 148 -15.88 29.16 -0.96
CA GLN A 148 -16.48 30.49 -1.00
C GLN A 148 -16.22 31.34 0.26
N GLU A 149 -15.89 30.69 1.36
CA GLU A 149 -15.60 31.35 2.65
C GLU A 149 -14.11 31.69 2.79
N GLY A 150 -13.27 31.28 1.83
CA GLY A 150 -11.84 31.52 1.82
C GLY A 150 -11.00 30.42 2.46
N TYR A 151 -11.61 29.31 2.93
CA TYR A 151 -10.86 28.21 3.48
C TYR A 151 -10.21 27.35 2.40
N LEU A 152 -8.99 26.89 2.67
CA LEU A 152 -8.32 25.93 1.85
C LEU A 152 -8.89 24.54 2.14
N VAL A 153 -9.39 23.86 1.10
CA VAL A 153 -10.05 22.56 1.22
C VAL A 153 -9.50 21.56 0.21
N THR A 154 -9.66 20.28 0.50
CA THR A 154 -9.42 19.19 -0.44
C THR A 154 -10.52 19.14 -1.50
N LYS A 155 -10.38 18.30 -2.53
CA LYS A 155 -11.42 18.06 -3.53
C LYS A 155 -12.72 17.50 -2.95
N ASP A 156 -12.61 16.82 -1.81
CA ASP A 156 -13.74 16.22 -1.09
C ASP A 156 -14.40 17.19 -0.11
N GLY A 157 -13.80 18.37 0.10
CA GLY A 157 -14.33 19.44 0.94
C GLY A 157 -13.79 19.45 2.37
N ASP A 158 -12.78 18.63 2.68
CA ASP A 158 -12.13 18.62 3.99
C ASP A 158 -11.18 19.80 4.14
N TYR A 159 -11.12 20.39 5.33
CA TYR A 159 -10.28 21.55 5.59
C TYR A 159 -8.81 21.18 5.75
N VAL A 160 -7.94 21.93 5.08
CA VAL A 160 -6.49 21.83 5.29
C VAL A 160 -6.11 22.60 6.55
N LEU A 161 -5.32 21.94 7.42
CA LEU A 161 -4.91 22.48 8.70
C LEU A 161 -3.55 23.18 8.60
N GLY A 162 -3.43 24.29 9.29
CA GLY A 162 -2.16 24.95 9.54
C GLY A 162 -1.35 24.29 10.65
N GLU A 163 -0.18 24.85 10.93
CA GLU A 163 0.71 24.41 12.01
C GLU A 163 0.04 24.49 13.38
N SER A 164 -0.86 25.46 13.58
CA SER A 164 -1.64 25.62 14.80
C SER A 164 -2.74 24.56 14.99
N GLY A 165 -3.04 23.77 13.95
CA GLY A 165 -4.14 22.80 13.94
C GLY A 165 -5.50 23.41 13.58
N ASP A 166 -5.55 24.70 13.21
CA ASP A 166 -6.74 25.38 12.75
C ASP A 166 -6.85 25.33 11.21
N PRO A 167 -8.06 25.39 10.63
CA PRO A 167 -8.25 25.47 9.18
C PRO A 167 -7.63 26.74 8.59
N ILE A 168 -6.87 26.61 7.50
CA ILE A 168 -6.20 27.70 6.82
C ILE A 168 -7.24 28.60 6.14
N LEU A 169 -7.29 29.87 6.53
CA LEU A 169 -8.17 30.88 5.94
C LEU A 169 -7.38 31.82 5.05
N LEU A 170 -7.67 31.83 3.77
CA LEU A 170 -7.05 32.72 2.79
C LEU A 170 -7.96 33.94 2.54
N PRO A 171 -7.39 35.13 2.33
CA PRO A 171 -8.17 36.30 1.91
C PRO A 171 -8.79 36.02 0.53
N THR A 172 -10.09 36.22 0.40
CA THR A 172 -10.85 35.96 -0.84
C THR A 172 -10.55 36.97 -1.95
N ASP A 173 -10.01 38.11 -1.60
CA ASP A 173 -9.63 39.22 -2.48
C ASP A 173 -8.14 39.19 -2.89
N ALA A 174 -7.37 38.23 -2.41
CA ALA A 174 -5.96 38.10 -2.75
C ALA A 174 -5.77 37.80 -4.24
N SER A 175 -4.96 38.62 -4.90
CA SER A 175 -4.63 38.45 -6.32
C SER A 175 -3.51 37.45 -6.55
N GLN A 176 -2.61 37.28 -5.59
CA GLN A 176 -1.46 36.39 -5.69
C GLN A 176 -1.25 35.59 -4.42
N LEU A 177 -1.25 34.26 -4.58
CA LEU A 177 -0.86 33.33 -3.55
C LEU A 177 0.55 32.82 -3.82
N SER A 178 1.44 32.90 -2.84
CA SER A 178 2.77 32.30 -2.91
C SER A 178 3.08 31.52 -1.65
N VAL A 179 3.74 30.39 -1.80
CA VAL A 179 4.12 29.52 -0.69
C VAL A 179 5.63 29.32 -0.72
N ASP A 180 6.25 29.50 0.43
CA ASP A 180 7.68 29.27 0.58
C ASP A 180 8.01 27.78 0.75
N SER A 181 9.25 27.42 0.57
CA SER A 181 9.78 26.06 0.72
C SER A 181 9.52 25.43 2.09
N THR A 182 9.33 26.24 3.14
CA THR A 182 8.97 25.81 4.49
C THR A 182 7.49 25.57 4.70
N GLY A 183 6.64 25.89 3.71
CA GLY A 183 5.19 25.77 3.81
C GLY A 183 4.49 27.03 4.33
N ALA A 184 5.23 28.15 4.51
CA ALA A 184 4.64 29.43 4.86
C ALA A 184 3.87 30.03 3.68
N ILE A 185 2.63 30.42 3.90
CA ILE A 185 1.66 30.92 2.92
C ILE A 185 1.62 32.43 2.97
N TYR A 186 1.76 33.05 1.82
CA TYR A 186 1.70 34.51 1.66
C TYR A 186 0.61 34.87 0.64
N ALA A 187 -0.27 35.77 1.01
CA ALA A 187 -1.26 36.38 0.14
C ALA A 187 -0.87 37.85 -0.11
N ASP A 188 -0.68 38.20 -1.37
CA ASP A 188 -0.22 39.56 -1.81
C ASP A 188 1.03 40.03 -1.04
N GLY A 189 1.92 39.11 -0.68
CA GLY A 189 3.16 39.38 0.05
C GLY A 189 3.02 39.47 1.57
N GLN A 190 1.82 39.31 2.10
CA GLN A 190 1.58 39.25 3.55
C GLN A 190 1.50 37.81 4.03
N TYR A 191 2.16 37.49 5.13
CA TYR A 191 2.06 36.19 5.79
C TYR A 191 0.64 35.94 6.28
N VAL A 192 0.10 34.77 5.96
CA VAL A 192 -1.24 34.32 6.38
C VAL A 192 -1.14 33.21 7.39
N ASP A 193 -0.51 32.08 7.04
CA ASP A 193 -0.41 30.89 7.87
C ASP A 193 0.73 29.99 7.35
N THR A 194 0.98 28.89 8.03
CA THR A 194 1.94 27.84 7.59
C THR A 194 1.21 26.51 7.51
N PHE A 195 1.47 25.71 6.48
CA PHE A 195 0.90 24.35 6.38
C PHE A 195 1.29 23.48 7.57
N GLY A 196 0.32 22.77 8.14
CA GLY A 196 0.55 21.73 9.13
C GLY A 196 1.13 20.47 8.46
N ILE A 197 2.46 20.41 8.36
CA ILE A 197 3.19 19.29 7.74
C ILE A 197 3.80 18.43 8.84
N VAL A 198 3.38 17.18 8.91
CA VAL A 198 3.79 16.24 9.96
C VAL A 198 4.44 15.03 9.33
N ASP A 199 5.53 14.55 9.91
CA ASP A 199 6.13 13.25 9.59
C ASP A 199 5.94 12.29 10.77
N PHE A 200 6.15 11.00 10.55
CA PHE A 200 6.04 9.97 11.56
C PHE A 200 7.38 9.28 11.76
N GLU A 201 7.69 8.93 12.99
CA GLU A 201 8.91 8.15 13.28
C GLU A 201 8.83 6.76 12.67
N ASP A 202 7.66 6.12 12.75
CA ASP A 202 7.39 4.80 12.23
C ASP A 202 6.11 4.79 11.39
N TYR A 203 6.22 4.39 10.14
CA TYR A 203 5.10 4.33 9.19
C TYR A 203 4.21 3.09 9.39
N ASP A 204 4.59 2.12 10.21
CA ASP A 204 3.78 0.96 10.53
C ASP A 204 2.55 1.32 11.40
N TYR A 205 2.60 2.50 12.06
CA TYR A 205 1.48 3.06 12.83
C TYR A 205 0.57 3.97 12.01
N ILE A 206 0.65 3.90 10.68
CA ILE A 206 -0.21 4.66 9.77
C ILE A 206 -1.10 3.71 9.00
N GLU A 207 -2.41 3.87 9.17
CA GLU A 207 -3.42 3.10 8.45
C GLU A 207 -3.99 3.94 7.30
N ALA A 208 -4.23 3.31 6.14
CA ALA A 208 -4.94 3.96 5.04
C ALA A 208 -6.42 4.15 5.39
N TYR A 209 -6.91 5.36 5.20
CA TYR A 209 -8.31 5.72 5.33
C TYR A 209 -8.84 6.23 3.98
N GLY A 210 -9.31 5.32 3.13
CA GLY A 210 -9.69 5.64 1.76
C GLY A 210 -8.53 5.59 0.76
N GLU A 211 -8.62 6.37 -0.31
CA GLU A 211 -7.67 6.30 -1.43
C GLU A 211 -6.36 7.07 -1.14
N ASN A 212 -6.46 8.31 -0.63
CA ASN A 212 -5.33 9.24 -0.47
C ASN A 212 -5.15 9.72 0.96
N LEU A 213 -5.98 9.24 1.90
CA LEU A 213 -5.98 9.65 3.29
C LEU A 213 -5.34 8.60 4.16
N TYR A 214 -4.70 9.06 5.23
CA TYR A 214 -4.02 8.24 6.20
C TYR A 214 -4.44 8.65 7.61
N ARG A 215 -4.60 7.66 8.47
CA ARG A 215 -4.93 7.86 9.88
C ARG A 215 -3.79 7.34 10.74
N ALA A 216 -3.40 8.13 11.72
CA ALA A 216 -2.51 7.67 12.77
C ALA A 216 -3.26 6.71 13.70
N VAL A 217 -2.66 5.57 14.00
CA VAL A 217 -3.17 4.59 14.97
C VAL A 217 -2.58 4.89 16.34
N ASP A 218 -3.21 4.36 17.38
CA ASP A 218 -2.73 4.51 18.75
C ASP A 218 -1.26 4.06 18.90
N GLY A 219 -0.42 4.95 19.37
CA GLY A 219 1.02 4.74 19.47
C GLY A 219 1.86 5.41 18.35
N ALA A 220 1.22 6.02 17.35
CA ALA A 220 1.94 6.81 16.35
C ALA A 220 2.61 8.03 17.01
N VAL A 221 3.92 8.18 16.77
CA VAL A 221 4.69 9.34 17.22
C VAL A 221 4.92 10.25 16.03
N THR A 222 4.39 11.46 16.13
CA THR A 222 4.58 12.51 15.13
C THR A 222 5.86 13.27 15.39
N LYS A 223 6.52 13.71 14.35
CA LYS A 223 7.69 14.61 14.39
C LYS A 223 7.54 15.70 13.34
N ASP A 224 8.26 16.76 13.51
CA ASP A 224 8.33 17.82 12.51
C ASP A 224 8.92 17.28 11.21
N SER A 225 8.38 17.75 10.10
CA SER A 225 8.78 17.31 8.76
C SER A 225 9.84 18.25 8.17
N ASP A 226 10.89 17.67 7.62
CA ASP A 226 11.89 18.39 6.80
C ASP A 226 11.49 18.48 5.32
N ALA A 227 10.23 18.19 4.98
CA ALA A 227 9.78 18.21 3.59
C ALA A 227 9.71 19.65 3.04
N VAL A 228 10.15 19.79 1.80
CA VAL A 228 10.06 21.04 1.07
C VAL A 228 8.73 21.10 0.32
N VAL A 229 8.01 22.22 0.47
CA VAL A 229 6.78 22.48 -0.27
C VAL A 229 7.10 23.11 -1.63
N ASN A 230 6.55 22.55 -2.69
CA ASN A 230 6.67 23.06 -4.06
C ASN A 230 5.28 23.47 -4.55
N GLN A 231 5.07 24.75 -4.78
CA GLN A 231 3.84 25.30 -5.36
C GLN A 231 3.80 25.08 -6.88
N GLY A 232 2.62 24.80 -7.44
CA GLY A 232 2.41 24.53 -8.86
C GLY A 232 2.83 23.12 -9.29
N TYR A 233 3.01 22.23 -8.35
CA TYR A 233 3.37 20.82 -8.58
C TYR A 233 2.43 19.88 -7.89
N ILE A 234 2.24 18.71 -8.49
CA ILE A 234 1.58 17.56 -7.86
C ILE A 234 2.53 16.36 -7.82
N CYS A 235 2.39 15.53 -6.81
CA CYS A 235 3.14 14.28 -6.70
C CYS A 235 2.30 13.15 -7.29
N LEU A 236 2.84 12.46 -8.29
CA LEU A 236 2.24 11.27 -8.89
C LEU A 236 2.95 10.02 -8.40
N LEU A 237 2.27 8.87 -8.53
CA LEU A 237 2.89 7.58 -8.24
C LEU A 237 4.16 7.43 -9.09
N TYR A 238 5.27 7.05 -8.44
CA TYR A 238 6.47 6.66 -9.16
C TYR A 238 6.20 5.34 -9.91
N THR A 239 5.94 5.45 -11.20
CA THR A 239 6.02 4.29 -12.08
C THR A 239 7.50 4.14 -12.46
N SER A 240 8.20 3.17 -11.85
CA SER A 240 9.50 2.78 -12.38
C SER A 240 9.28 2.41 -13.84
N ASP A 241 10.02 3.06 -14.72
CA ASP A 241 10.01 2.73 -16.14
C ASP A 241 10.30 1.24 -16.26
N ALA A 242 9.39 0.49 -16.90
CA ALA A 242 9.56 -0.95 -17.14
C ALA A 242 10.76 -1.27 -18.05
N ALA A 243 11.62 -0.27 -18.33
CA ALA A 243 12.80 -0.34 -19.16
C ALA A 243 14.09 -0.65 -18.39
N ASP A 244 14.10 -0.56 -17.04
CA ASP A 244 15.31 -0.76 -16.22
C ASP A 244 15.49 -2.20 -15.71
N ASP A 245 14.54 -3.11 -15.95
CA ASP A 245 14.69 -4.54 -15.70
C ASP A 245 15.30 -5.27 -16.93
N LYS A 246 16.58 -4.98 -17.21
CA LYS A 246 17.40 -5.79 -18.12
C LYS A 246 18.60 -6.36 -17.41
#